data_7cc7b7e123c79441480d79438b8e1bc3
#
_entry.id   7cc7b7e123c79441480d79438b8e1bc3
#
_cell.length_a   1.000
_cell.length_b   1.000
_cell.length_c   1.000
_cell.angle_alpha   90.00
_cell.angle_beta   90.00
_cell.angle_gamma   90.00
#
_symmetry.space_group_name_H-M   'P 1'
#
loop_
_entity.id
_entity.type
_entity.pdbx_description
1 polymer ?
#
loop_
_entity_poly.entity_id
_entity_poly.type
_entity_poly.pdbx_seq_one_letter_code
_entity_poly.pdbx_strand_id
1 'polypeptide(L)'
;MVLGDMPATETELKQFRAEKDHVFAHDPGSPIPADQRGSFKGLIYFDENQDLVIETPVDRNVEPGEVRMSSTGGEEQVYRRYGAVNFEVDGQPARLMLYASDDSDELFVPFRDATSGKETYGAGRYIELHAHGDNVVIDFNYAYNPNCAYDPAWSCPLPPVENWLKVPIRAGEKTFH
;
A
#
# COMPACT_ATOMS: atom_id res chain seq x y z
N MET A 1 10.35 31.01 -7.73
CA MET A 1 9.82 29.77 -8.30
C MET A 1 8.45 29.55 -7.72
N VAL A 2 7.59 29.29 -8.56
CA VAL A 2 6.25 28.93 -8.12
C VAL A 2 6.20 27.43 -7.99
N LEU A 3 5.64 26.95 -6.91
CA LEU A 3 5.47 25.50 -6.70
C LEU A 3 4.77 24.80 -7.86
N GLY A 4 4.06 25.58 -8.69
CA GLY A 4 3.43 25.06 -9.90
C GLY A 4 4.38 24.68 -11.03
N ASP A 5 5.64 25.03 -10.92
CA ASP A 5 6.64 24.66 -11.94
C ASP A 5 7.20 23.25 -11.73
N MET A 6 6.94 22.67 -10.57
CA MET A 6 7.29 21.29 -10.27
C MET A 6 6.03 20.52 -9.89
N PRO A 7 5.90 19.27 -10.32
CA PRO A 7 4.84 18.44 -9.80
C PRO A 7 4.96 18.40 -8.28
N ALA A 8 3.97 18.93 -7.57
CA ALA A 8 3.97 18.93 -6.12
C ALA A 8 4.13 17.51 -5.58
N THR A 9 3.55 16.54 -6.29
CA THR A 9 3.61 15.13 -5.94
C THR A 9 5.03 14.58 -5.90
N GLU A 10 5.90 14.99 -6.83
CA GLU A 10 7.29 14.53 -6.84
C GLU A 10 8.05 15.00 -5.60
N THR A 11 7.88 16.27 -5.24
CA THR A 11 8.52 16.82 -4.04
C THR A 11 7.97 16.18 -2.78
N GLU A 12 6.64 16.01 -2.70
CA GLU A 12 5.99 15.41 -1.55
C GLU A 12 6.43 13.96 -1.35
N LEU A 13 6.52 13.19 -2.43
CA LEU A 13 6.93 11.80 -2.38
C LEU A 13 8.37 11.67 -1.89
N LYS A 14 9.28 12.50 -2.37
CA LYS A 14 10.67 12.50 -1.91
C LYS A 14 10.79 12.82 -0.43
N GLN A 15 10.05 13.83 0.03
CA GLN A 15 10.02 14.19 1.45
C GLN A 15 9.44 13.06 2.30
N PHE A 16 8.34 12.48 1.85
CA PHE A 16 7.73 11.36 2.56
C PHE A 16 8.70 10.20 2.73
N ARG A 17 9.40 9.84 1.66
CA ARG A 17 10.37 8.74 1.68
C ARG A 17 11.55 9.02 2.60
N ALA A 18 12.06 10.25 2.57
CA ALA A 18 13.17 10.66 3.44
C ALA A 18 12.76 10.64 4.91
N GLU A 19 11.57 11.14 5.23
CA GLU A 19 11.04 11.13 6.59
C GLU A 19 10.80 9.71 7.10
N LYS A 20 10.27 8.85 6.25
CA LYS A 20 10.05 7.44 6.59
C LYS A 20 11.35 6.72 6.88
N ASP A 21 12.38 6.93 6.05
CA ASP A 21 13.69 6.35 6.28
C ASP A 21 14.28 6.81 7.62
N HIS A 22 14.10 8.10 7.94
CA HIS A 22 14.58 8.64 9.23
C HIS A 22 13.86 8.00 10.41
N VAL A 23 12.53 7.88 10.33
CA VAL A 23 11.73 7.25 11.38
C VAL A 23 12.14 5.77 11.55
N PHE A 24 12.30 5.06 10.46
CA PHE A 24 12.68 3.64 10.51
C PHE A 24 14.06 3.44 11.11
N ALA A 25 14.97 4.36 10.88
CA ALA A 25 16.34 4.28 11.43
C ALA A 25 16.39 4.63 12.92
N HIS A 26 15.57 5.55 13.39
CA HIS A 26 15.78 6.21 14.68
C HIS A 26 14.63 6.10 15.69
N ASP A 27 13.39 5.86 15.24
CA ASP A 27 12.23 5.83 16.12
C ASP A 27 12.21 4.53 16.94
N PRO A 28 12.00 4.59 18.27
CA PRO A 28 11.88 3.38 19.09
C PRO A 28 10.75 2.45 18.64
N GLY A 29 9.71 2.99 17.99
CA GLY A 29 8.60 2.22 17.45
C GLY A 29 8.82 1.68 16.05
N SER A 30 10.04 1.81 15.50
CA SER A 30 10.37 1.30 14.17
C SER A 30 10.10 -0.20 14.06
N PRO A 31 9.54 -0.67 12.93
CA PRO A 31 9.36 -2.11 12.73
C PRO A 31 10.67 -2.85 12.48
N ILE A 32 11.75 -2.13 12.19
CA ILE A 32 13.08 -2.75 12.04
C ILE A 32 13.61 -3.15 13.42
N PRO A 33 14.02 -4.41 13.60
CA PRO A 33 14.58 -4.84 14.88
C PRO A 33 15.75 -3.95 15.32
N ALA A 34 15.83 -3.68 16.61
CA ALA A 34 16.80 -2.73 17.16
C ALA A 34 18.25 -3.07 16.79
N ASP A 35 18.59 -4.36 16.72
CA ASP A 35 19.93 -4.82 16.35
C ASP A 35 20.25 -4.65 14.86
N GLN A 36 19.23 -4.38 14.04
CA GLN A 36 19.40 -4.17 12.59
C GLN A 36 19.37 -2.69 12.20
N ARG A 37 18.95 -1.80 13.11
CA ARG A 37 18.81 -0.37 12.80
C ARG A 37 20.15 0.29 12.48
N GLY A 38 21.23 -0.15 13.10
CA GLY A 38 22.56 0.40 12.85
C GLY A 38 23.07 0.16 11.44
N SER A 39 22.61 -0.89 10.78
CA SER A 39 23.00 -1.20 9.40
C SER A 39 21.94 -0.76 8.38
N PHE A 40 20.85 -0.16 8.83
CA PHE A 40 19.78 0.29 7.95
C PHE A 40 20.26 1.47 7.10
N LYS A 41 20.10 1.36 5.78
CA LYS A 41 20.55 2.37 4.81
C LYS A 41 19.41 3.00 4.02
N GLY A 42 18.18 2.78 4.42
CA GLY A 42 17.01 3.27 3.74
C GLY A 42 16.19 2.15 3.12
N LEU A 43 14.93 2.43 2.90
CA LEU A 43 14.04 1.52 2.19
C LEU A 43 14.32 1.58 0.70
N ILE A 44 13.94 0.54 -0.01
CA ILE A 44 14.16 0.44 -1.45
C ILE A 44 12.81 0.64 -2.14
N TYR A 45 12.79 1.54 -3.13
CA TYR A 45 11.59 1.92 -3.84
C TYR A 45 11.76 1.74 -5.34
N PHE A 46 10.66 1.53 -6.03
CA PHE A 46 10.62 1.77 -7.47
C PHE A 46 10.73 3.28 -7.74
N ASP A 47 11.19 3.63 -8.93
CA ASP A 47 11.12 5.02 -9.40
C ASP A 47 9.67 5.49 -9.40
N GLU A 48 9.46 6.79 -9.19
CA GLU A 48 8.13 7.36 -9.26
C GLU A 48 7.51 7.08 -10.63
N ASN A 49 6.27 6.59 -10.61
CA ASN A 49 5.54 6.25 -11.81
C ASN A 49 4.19 6.95 -11.80
N GLN A 50 4.05 8.00 -12.62
CA GLN A 50 2.81 8.77 -12.71
C GLN A 50 1.68 7.99 -13.36
N ASP A 51 1.98 6.98 -14.17
CA ASP A 51 0.97 6.11 -14.77
C ASP A 51 0.24 5.25 -13.71
N LEU A 52 0.81 5.16 -12.53
CA LEU A 52 0.23 4.43 -11.40
C LEU A 52 -0.33 5.36 -10.32
N VAL A 53 -0.68 6.58 -10.68
CA VAL A 53 -1.52 7.49 -9.92
C VAL A 53 -2.90 7.46 -10.59
N ILE A 54 -3.84 6.81 -9.95
CA ILE A 54 -5.15 6.52 -10.55
C ILE A 54 -6.22 7.34 -9.85
N GLU A 55 -6.90 8.21 -10.58
CA GLU A 55 -8.09 8.89 -10.12
C GLU A 55 -9.30 8.24 -10.80
N THR A 56 -10.23 7.74 -10.03
CA THR A 56 -11.34 6.97 -10.58
C THR A 56 -12.55 7.01 -9.66
N PRO A 57 -13.77 6.89 -10.23
CA PRO A 57 -14.96 6.68 -9.40
C PRO A 57 -14.87 5.36 -8.66
N VAL A 58 -15.53 5.31 -7.52
CA VAL A 58 -15.68 4.08 -6.75
C VAL A 58 -16.93 3.36 -7.24
N ASP A 59 -16.79 2.11 -7.62
CA ASP A 59 -17.93 1.24 -7.90
C ASP A 59 -18.48 0.75 -6.56
N ARG A 60 -19.64 1.28 -6.17
CA ARG A 60 -20.31 0.91 -4.93
C ARG A 60 -21.18 -0.33 -5.09
N ASN A 61 -21.37 -0.84 -6.32
CA ASN A 61 -22.13 -2.04 -6.59
C ASN A 61 -21.26 -3.28 -6.37
N VAL A 62 -20.94 -3.51 -5.11
CA VAL A 62 -20.14 -4.66 -4.67
C VAL A 62 -20.97 -5.49 -3.70
N GLU A 63 -20.62 -6.74 -3.54
CA GLU A 63 -21.30 -7.60 -2.58
C GLU A 63 -21.06 -7.02 -1.18
N PRO A 64 -22.14 -6.64 -0.46
CA PRO A 64 -21.97 -6.07 0.87
C PRO A 64 -21.58 -7.14 1.89
N GLY A 65 -21.05 -6.68 3.01
CA GLY A 65 -20.80 -7.55 4.13
C GLY A 65 -19.38 -7.47 4.65
N GLU A 66 -19.13 -8.25 5.68
CA GLU A 66 -17.85 -8.32 6.34
C GLU A 66 -16.89 -9.25 5.60
N VAL A 67 -15.62 -8.88 5.63
CA VAL A 67 -14.53 -9.71 5.13
C VAL A 67 -13.59 -9.97 6.30
N ARG A 68 -13.34 -11.24 6.58
CA ARG A 68 -12.37 -11.63 7.60
C ARG A 68 -11.03 -11.87 6.94
N MET A 69 -10.07 -11.04 7.28
CA MET A 69 -8.71 -11.19 6.77
C MET A 69 -7.87 -11.94 7.79
N SER A 70 -7.29 -13.05 7.34
CA SER A 70 -6.29 -13.74 8.15
C SER A 70 -5.05 -12.88 8.27
N SER A 71 -4.38 -12.95 9.42
CA SER A 71 -3.14 -12.24 9.65
C SER A 71 -1.97 -13.23 9.72
N THR A 72 -0.76 -12.72 9.51
CA THR A 72 0.45 -13.55 9.55
C THR A 72 0.65 -14.22 10.91
N GLY A 73 0.13 -13.62 11.98
CA GLY A 73 0.16 -14.21 13.33
C GLY A 73 -0.98 -15.17 13.63
N GLY A 74 -1.88 -15.43 12.68
CA GLY A 74 -2.98 -16.35 12.84
C GLY A 74 -4.29 -15.72 13.31
N GLU A 75 -4.29 -14.44 13.63
CA GLU A 75 -5.49 -13.70 14.02
C GLU A 75 -6.31 -13.32 12.79
N GLU A 76 -7.59 -13.05 13.02
CA GLU A 76 -8.44 -12.51 11.97
C GLU A 76 -8.78 -11.06 12.28
N GLN A 77 -8.80 -10.21 11.25
CA GLN A 77 -9.27 -8.84 11.34
C GLN A 77 -10.49 -8.69 10.45
N VAL A 78 -11.48 -7.93 10.91
CA VAL A 78 -12.76 -7.79 10.23
C VAL A 78 -12.83 -6.42 9.57
N TYR A 79 -13.13 -6.42 8.29
CA TYR A 79 -13.33 -5.21 7.47
C TYR A 79 -14.67 -5.33 6.75
N ARG A 80 -15.14 -4.20 6.21
CA ARG A 80 -16.33 -4.16 5.37
C ARG A 80 -15.95 -3.73 3.96
N ARG A 81 -16.57 -4.32 2.96
CA ARG A 81 -16.40 -3.86 1.59
C ARG A 81 -17.05 -2.48 1.43
N TYR A 82 -16.24 -1.51 1.05
CA TYR A 82 -16.71 -0.15 0.79
C TYR A 82 -17.13 0.02 -0.67
N GLY A 83 -16.34 -0.48 -1.56
CA GLY A 83 -16.52 -0.37 -2.99
C GLY A 83 -15.26 -0.85 -3.69
N ALA A 84 -15.28 -0.82 -5.01
CA ALA A 84 -14.15 -1.26 -5.81
C ALA A 84 -13.71 -0.19 -6.78
N VAL A 85 -12.47 -0.26 -7.21
CA VAL A 85 -11.93 0.58 -8.26
C VAL A 85 -11.49 -0.29 -9.43
N ASN A 86 -11.76 0.20 -10.64
CA ASN A 86 -11.35 -0.44 -11.88
C ASN A 86 -10.37 0.47 -12.59
N PHE A 87 -9.28 -0.10 -13.07
CA PHE A 87 -8.23 0.64 -13.74
C PHE A 87 -7.49 -0.27 -14.71
N GLU A 88 -6.52 0.27 -15.42
CA GLU A 88 -5.71 -0.51 -16.35
C GLU A 88 -4.24 -0.33 -16.02
N VAL A 89 -3.48 -1.39 -16.20
CA VAL A 89 -2.01 -1.38 -16.09
C VAL A 89 -1.47 -2.00 -17.37
N ASP A 90 -0.71 -1.24 -18.13
CA ASP A 90 -0.16 -1.67 -19.43
C ASP A 90 -1.25 -2.22 -20.38
N GLY A 91 -2.43 -1.56 -20.35
CA GLY A 91 -3.56 -1.95 -21.18
C GLY A 91 -4.37 -3.15 -20.66
N GLN A 92 -4.01 -3.71 -19.50
CA GLN A 92 -4.73 -4.83 -18.92
C GLN A 92 -5.63 -4.34 -17.77
N PRO A 93 -6.87 -4.84 -17.71
CA PRO A 93 -7.78 -4.44 -16.65
C PRO A 93 -7.36 -4.96 -15.29
N ALA A 94 -7.60 -4.16 -14.26
CA ALA A 94 -7.35 -4.51 -12.88
C ALA A 94 -8.50 -3.98 -12.01
N ARG A 95 -8.73 -4.66 -10.90
CA ARG A 95 -9.79 -4.29 -9.96
C ARG A 95 -9.30 -4.52 -8.53
N LEU A 96 -9.52 -3.54 -7.68
CA LEU A 96 -9.21 -3.64 -6.26
C LEU A 96 -10.43 -3.30 -5.42
N MET A 97 -10.68 -4.10 -4.39
CA MET A 97 -11.67 -3.81 -3.37
C MET A 97 -11.07 -2.87 -2.33
N LEU A 98 -11.85 -1.87 -1.94
CA LEU A 98 -11.53 -0.94 -0.88
C LEU A 98 -12.27 -1.37 0.39
N TYR A 99 -11.56 -1.41 1.51
CA TYR A 99 -12.14 -1.91 2.76
C TYR A 99 -12.26 -0.80 3.79
N ALA A 100 -13.39 -0.78 4.46
CA ALA A 100 -13.65 0.12 5.58
C ALA A 100 -13.54 -0.63 6.90
N SER A 101 -13.19 0.07 7.95
CA SER A 101 -13.19 -0.47 9.31
C SER A 101 -13.81 0.53 10.28
N ASP A 102 -14.20 0.05 11.45
CA ASP A 102 -14.79 0.92 12.49
C ASP A 102 -13.73 1.77 13.20
N ASP A 103 -12.46 1.39 13.07
CA ASP A 103 -11.35 2.01 13.79
C ASP A 103 -10.75 3.21 13.07
N SER A 104 -11.11 3.43 11.79
CA SER A 104 -10.50 4.47 10.97
C SER A 104 -11.46 4.98 9.92
N ASP A 105 -11.36 6.24 9.56
CA ASP A 105 -12.07 6.82 8.41
C ASP A 105 -11.29 6.65 7.10
N GLU A 106 -10.08 6.10 7.17
CA GLU A 106 -9.33 5.74 5.98
C GLU A 106 -9.82 4.41 5.40
N LEU A 107 -9.76 4.31 4.08
CA LEU A 107 -10.02 3.05 3.39
C LEU A 107 -8.71 2.28 3.25
N PHE A 108 -8.76 1.00 3.53
CA PHE A 108 -7.60 0.12 3.50
C PHE A 108 -7.61 -0.69 2.20
N VAL A 109 -6.47 -0.73 1.52
CA VAL A 109 -6.33 -1.44 0.25
C VAL A 109 -5.10 -2.36 0.31
N PRO A 110 -5.25 -3.53 0.91
CA PRO A 110 -4.19 -4.54 0.85
C PRO A 110 -4.25 -5.25 -0.50
N PHE A 111 -3.09 -5.51 -1.10
CA PHE A 111 -3.07 -6.16 -2.42
C PHE A 111 -1.81 -6.97 -2.63
N ARG A 112 -1.91 -7.97 -3.49
CA ARG A 112 -0.79 -8.64 -4.11
C ARG A 112 -0.84 -8.36 -5.61
N ASP A 113 0.30 -8.44 -6.27
CA ASP A 113 0.39 -8.20 -7.70
C ASP A 113 1.45 -9.12 -8.31
N ALA A 114 1.70 -8.97 -9.61
CA ALA A 114 2.64 -9.83 -10.31
C ALA A 114 4.08 -9.70 -9.82
N THR A 115 4.42 -8.61 -9.10
CA THR A 115 5.75 -8.42 -8.52
C THR A 115 5.93 -9.11 -7.17
N SER A 116 4.83 -9.55 -6.54
CA SER A 116 4.86 -10.14 -5.20
C SER A 116 5.70 -11.42 -5.17
N GLY A 117 6.65 -11.47 -4.24
CA GLY A 117 7.57 -12.60 -4.11
C GLY A 117 8.75 -12.56 -5.06
N LYS A 118 8.85 -11.52 -5.90
CA LYS A 118 9.94 -11.32 -6.86
C LYS A 118 10.65 -10.00 -6.59
N GLU A 119 9.98 -8.89 -6.91
CA GLU A 119 10.51 -7.54 -6.71
C GLU A 119 9.98 -6.93 -5.43
N THR A 120 8.84 -7.39 -4.94
CA THR A 120 8.19 -6.90 -3.74
C THR A 120 7.93 -8.01 -2.74
N TYR A 121 7.53 -7.62 -1.52
CA TYR A 121 7.26 -8.58 -0.45
C TYR A 121 6.16 -9.56 -0.85
N GLY A 122 6.43 -10.84 -0.61
CA GLY A 122 5.57 -11.93 -1.09
C GLY A 122 4.15 -11.92 -0.51
N ALA A 123 3.97 -11.45 0.71
CA ALA A 123 2.64 -11.38 1.32
C ALA A 123 1.82 -10.18 0.85
N GLY A 124 2.41 -9.28 0.06
CA GLY A 124 1.72 -8.14 -0.50
C GLY A 124 2.09 -6.83 0.14
N ARG A 125 1.39 -5.78 -0.27
CA ARG A 125 1.62 -4.40 0.18
C ARG A 125 0.30 -3.73 0.48
N TYR A 126 0.37 -2.56 1.13
CA TYR A 126 -0.78 -1.80 1.59
C TYR A 126 -0.81 -0.40 1.02
N ILE A 127 -2.02 0.13 0.86
CA ILE A 127 -2.28 1.56 0.65
C ILE A 127 -3.45 1.93 1.55
N GLU A 128 -3.42 3.11 2.15
CA GLU A 128 -4.59 3.76 2.76
C GLU A 128 -4.96 4.98 1.93
N LEU A 129 -6.26 5.26 1.86
CA LEU A 129 -6.75 6.41 1.12
C LEU A 129 -8.05 6.93 1.70
N HIS A 130 -8.44 8.14 1.29
CA HIS A 130 -9.72 8.73 1.65
C HIS A 130 -10.57 8.88 0.40
N ALA A 131 -11.88 8.64 0.55
CA ALA A 131 -12.82 8.93 -0.53
C ALA A 131 -13.11 10.43 -0.57
N HIS A 132 -13.17 10.98 -1.78
CA HIS A 132 -13.55 12.36 -2.03
C HIS A 132 -14.85 12.34 -2.84
N GLY A 133 -15.99 12.40 -2.14
CA GLY A 133 -17.29 12.16 -2.78
C GLY A 133 -17.34 10.75 -3.34
N ASP A 134 -17.62 10.64 -4.64
CA ASP A 134 -17.71 9.33 -5.32
C ASP A 134 -16.38 8.87 -5.92
N ASN A 135 -15.31 9.66 -5.75
CA ASN A 135 -14.02 9.38 -6.36
C ASN A 135 -12.95 9.10 -5.31
N VAL A 136 -11.92 8.37 -5.75
CA VAL A 136 -10.70 8.18 -4.98
C VAL A 136 -9.50 8.41 -5.88
N VAL A 137 -8.38 8.78 -5.25
CA VAL A 137 -7.07 8.78 -5.89
C VAL A 137 -6.26 7.67 -5.24
N ILE A 138 -5.84 6.71 -6.05
CA ILE A 138 -4.91 5.67 -5.59
C ILE A 138 -3.55 6.00 -6.18
N ASP A 139 -2.62 6.36 -5.31
CA ASP A 139 -1.23 6.61 -5.70
C ASP A 139 -0.39 5.42 -5.26
N PHE A 140 -0.08 4.54 -6.20
CA PHE A 140 0.69 3.33 -5.92
C PHE A 140 2.15 3.63 -5.55
N ASN A 141 2.61 4.85 -5.78
CA ASN A 141 3.94 5.26 -5.32
C ASN A 141 4.05 5.27 -3.79
N TYR A 142 2.92 5.30 -3.11
CA TYR A 142 2.84 5.21 -1.65
C TYR A 142 2.58 3.79 -1.14
N ALA A 143 2.51 2.80 -2.01
CA ALA A 143 2.36 1.41 -1.58
C ALA A 143 3.53 1.01 -0.68
N TYR A 144 3.23 0.36 0.44
CA TYR A 144 4.25 0.06 1.44
C TYR A 144 4.13 -1.36 1.97
N ASN A 145 5.23 -1.87 2.48
CA ASN A 145 5.30 -3.20 3.08
C ASN A 145 4.65 -3.21 4.46
N PRO A 146 3.91 -4.28 4.80
CA PRO A 146 3.47 -4.45 6.18
C PRO A 146 4.67 -4.65 7.12
N ASN A 147 4.49 -4.36 8.40
CA ASN A 147 5.56 -4.44 9.38
C ASN A 147 6.20 -5.82 9.47
N CYS A 148 5.44 -6.88 9.17
CA CYS A 148 5.96 -8.25 9.19
C CYS A 148 7.02 -8.51 8.12
N ALA A 149 7.14 -7.62 7.12
CA ALA A 149 8.21 -7.70 6.14
C ALA A 149 9.58 -7.35 6.75
N TYR A 150 9.58 -6.60 7.84
CA TYR A 150 10.80 -6.15 8.53
C TYR A 150 11.12 -7.01 9.75
N ASP A 151 10.08 -7.44 10.45
CA ASP A 151 10.19 -8.26 11.65
C ASP A 151 9.00 -9.24 11.71
N PRO A 152 9.24 -10.54 11.61
CA PRO A 152 8.16 -11.54 11.62
C PRO A 152 7.38 -11.60 12.93
N ALA A 153 7.81 -10.90 13.97
CA ALA A 153 7.05 -10.80 15.23
C ALA A 153 5.75 -10.00 15.05
N TRP A 154 5.65 -9.15 14.02
CA TRP A 154 4.42 -8.39 13.74
C TRP A 154 3.38 -9.27 13.07
N SER A 155 2.12 -9.10 13.49
CA SER A 155 0.97 -9.76 12.86
C SER A 155 0.25 -8.76 11.96
N CYS A 156 0.16 -9.07 10.67
CA CYS A 156 -0.36 -8.15 9.68
C CYS A 156 -1.43 -8.84 8.81
N PRO A 157 -2.53 -8.14 8.45
CA PRO A 157 -3.55 -8.71 7.58
C PRO A 157 -2.99 -9.13 6.22
N LEU A 158 -3.44 -10.28 5.76
CA LEU A 158 -3.07 -10.79 4.43
C LEU A 158 -4.12 -10.34 3.42
N PRO A 159 -3.71 -9.83 2.25
CA PRO A 159 -4.65 -9.44 1.21
C PRO A 159 -5.54 -10.61 0.80
N PRO A 160 -6.87 -10.43 0.78
CA PRO A 160 -7.76 -11.47 0.30
C PRO A 160 -7.59 -11.71 -1.20
N VAL A 161 -7.99 -12.88 -1.66
CA VAL A 161 -7.82 -13.32 -3.06
C VAL A 161 -8.43 -12.32 -4.05
N GLU A 162 -9.53 -11.69 -3.69
CA GLU A 162 -10.17 -10.69 -4.57
C GLU A 162 -9.24 -9.49 -4.86
N ASN A 163 -8.19 -9.28 -4.05
CA ASN A 163 -7.20 -8.23 -4.26
C ASN A 163 -5.84 -8.77 -4.74
N TRP A 164 -5.82 -9.95 -5.31
CA TRP A 164 -4.62 -10.49 -5.94
C TRP A 164 -4.64 -10.12 -7.42
N LEU A 165 -3.86 -9.10 -7.77
CA LEU A 165 -3.75 -8.63 -9.16
C LEU A 165 -2.83 -9.53 -9.97
N LYS A 166 -3.16 -9.68 -11.24
CA LYS A 166 -2.32 -10.42 -12.21
C LYS A 166 -1.35 -9.49 -12.94
N VAL A 167 -1.53 -8.19 -12.80
CA VAL A 167 -0.68 -7.18 -13.43
C VAL A 167 0.44 -6.76 -12.46
N PRO A 168 1.58 -6.26 -12.98
CA PRO A 168 2.64 -5.78 -12.11
C PRO A 168 2.40 -4.33 -11.69
N ILE A 169 2.54 -4.05 -10.41
CA ILE A 169 2.48 -2.69 -9.87
C ILE A 169 3.91 -2.28 -9.48
N ARG A 170 4.64 -1.74 -10.44
CA ARG A 170 6.02 -1.32 -10.24
C ARG A 170 6.08 0.12 -9.77
N ALA A 171 5.56 0.34 -8.57
CA ALA A 171 5.60 1.60 -7.85
C ALA A 171 5.62 1.30 -6.36
N GLY A 172 6.10 2.25 -5.54
CA GLY A 172 6.15 2.09 -4.10
C GLY A 172 7.34 1.27 -3.60
N GLU A 173 7.19 0.67 -2.44
CA GLU A 173 8.26 -0.07 -1.78
C GLU A 173 8.54 -1.40 -2.45
N LYS A 174 9.82 -1.72 -2.56
CA LYS A 174 10.32 -3.03 -2.99
C LYS A 174 10.61 -3.89 -1.76
N THR A 175 10.98 -5.13 -1.99
CA THR A 175 11.33 -6.03 -0.89
C THR A 175 12.49 -5.46 -0.07
N PHE A 176 12.39 -5.61 1.25
CA PHE A 176 13.43 -5.14 2.16
C PHE A 176 14.59 -6.12 2.25
N HIS A 177 14.31 -7.39 2.06
CA HIS A 177 15.30 -8.46 2.15
C HIS A 177 15.56 -9.13 0.79
#